data_29fdac643b4644d01b982d4ddc40db89
#
_entry.id   29fdac643b4644d01b982d4ddc40db89
#
_cell.length_a   1.000
_cell.length_b   1.000
_cell.length_c   1.000
_cell.angle_alpha   90.00
_cell.angle_beta   90.00
_cell.angle_gamma   90.00
#
_symmetry.space_group_name_H-M   'P 1'
#
loop_
_entity.id
_entity.type
_entity.pdbx_description
1 polymer ?
#
loop_
_entity_poly.entity_id
_entity_poly.type
_entity_poly.pdbx_seq_one_letter_code
_entity_poly.pdbx_strand_id
1 'polypeptide(L)'
;MLEDEFHPQPRDNATEAVSWATPMGVVYAMFGGGIALAIASIIAPTEPAGRFLLALAVIGLFVMGGLALRQRPRLAVIDNAGTKSIAVQRLRARHTFTREQIDRVRLVRYPRLGRRVPMLEIDIVDRPTDTEKLLIFGRWDLGTTPEDVLDVLTVHGLVPPEK
;
A
#
# COMPACT_ATOMS: atom_id res chain seq x y z
N MET A 1 -25.69 10.88 -7.94
CA MET A 1 -25.80 9.77 -6.98
C MET A 1 -25.60 8.50 -7.79
N LEU A 2 -24.35 8.18 -8.08
CA LEU A 2 -23.93 6.98 -8.81
C LEU A 2 -23.20 6.13 -7.78
N GLU A 3 -23.92 5.15 -7.23
CA GLU A 3 -23.36 4.13 -6.35
C GLU A 3 -22.39 3.29 -7.16
N ASP A 4 -21.18 3.27 -6.68
CA ASP A 4 -20.02 2.52 -7.16
C ASP A 4 -20.29 1.03 -6.93
N GLU A 5 -21.05 0.40 -7.81
CA GLU A 5 -21.29 -1.06 -7.83
C GLU A 5 -20.03 -1.79 -8.29
N PHE A 6 -18.98 -1.62 -7.50
CA PHE A 6 -17.83 -2.49 -7.59
C PHE A 6 -18.15 -3.76 -6.81
N HIS A 7 -18.62 -4.79 -7.50
CA HIS A 7 -18.93 -6.10 -6.92
C HIS A 7 -17.69 -6.65 -6.20
N PRO A 8 -17.70 -6.82 -4.86
CA PRO A 8 -16.65 -7.55 -4.17
C PRO A 8 -16.79 -9.03 -4.54
N GLN A 9 -15.81 -9.55 -5.27
CA GLN A 9 -15.71 -10.99 -5.53
C GLN A 9 -15.61 -11.77 -4.20
N PRO A 10 -16.29 -12.93 -4.07
CA PRO A 10 -16.27 -13.73 -2.84
C PRO A 10 -14.84 -14.19 -2.50
N ARG A 11 -14.58 -14.31 -1.20
CA ARG A 11 -13.35 -14.86 -0.62
C ARG A 11 -13.31 -16.38 -0.80
N ASP A 12 -13.16 -16.87 -2.00
CA ASP A 12 -13.02 -18.29 -2.23
C ASP A 12 -11.55 -18.66 -2.39
N ASN A 13 -11.01 -19.41 -1.43
CA ASN A 13 -9.79 -20.25 -1.46
C ASN A 13 -8.55 -19.74 -2.24
N ALA A 14 -8.46 -18.44 -2.44
CA ALA A 14 -7.34 -17.82 -3.11
C ALA A 14 -6.09 -17.89 -2.21
N THR A 15 -5.12 -18.68 -2.59
CA THR A 15 -3.84 -18.74 -1.89
C THR A 15 -3.00 -17.52 -2.29
N GLU A 16 -2.63 -16.70 -1.31
CA GLU A 16 -1.65 -15.64 -1.54
C GLU A 16 -0.29 -16.28 -1.83
N ALA A 17 0.16 -16.19 -3.07
CA ALA A 17 1.46 -16.74 -3.46
C ALA A 17 2.60 -15.88 -2.92
N VAL A 18 2.47 -14.56 -3.01
CA VAL A 18 3.44 -13.57 -2.49
C VAL A 18 2.69 -12.31 -2.08
N SER A 19 3.10 -11.69 -0.97
CA SER A 19 2.51 -10.43 -0.52
C SER A 19 3.55 -9.44 -0.03
N TRP A 20 3.31 -8.16 -0.29
CA TRP A 20 4.16 -7.05 0.12
C TRP A 20 3.39 -6.09 1.02
N ALA A 21 4.07 -5.62 2.05
CA ALA A 21 3.47 -4.73 3.04
C ALA A 21 4.52 -3.81 3.66
N THR A 22 4.07 -2.70 4.21
CA THR A 22 4.93 -1.82 5.01
C THR A 22 5.67 -2.64 6.09
N PRO A 23 6.98 -2.44 6.29
CA PRO A 23 7.75 -3.20 7.28
C PRO A 23 7.14 -3.07 8.69
N MET A 24 7.04 -4.20 9.42
CA MET A 24 6.50 -4.18 10.79
C MET A 24 7.31 -3.31 11.74
N GLY A 25 8.63 -3.21 11.52
CA GLY A 25 9.50 -2.34 12.31
C GLY A 25 9.06 -0.88 12.30
N VAL A 26 8.56 -0.38 11.16
CA VAL A 26 8.01 0.98 11.04
C VAL A 26 6.74 1.14 11.86
N VAL A 27 5.86 0.14 11.83
CA VAL A 27 4.62 0.13 12.62
C VAL A 27 4.93 0.14 14.11
N TYR A 28 5.85 -0.71 14.55
CA TYR A 28 6.30 -0.73 15.95
C TYR A 28 6.98 0.58 16.36
N ALA A 29 7.77 1.20 15.47
CA ALA A 29 8.38 2.49 15.75
C ALA A 29 7.33 3.61 15.91
N MET A 30 6.25 3.60 15.11
CA MET A 30 5.16 4.56 15.26
C MET A 30 4.44 4.41 16.59
N PHE A 31 4.08 3.18 16.99
CA PHE A 31 3.41 2.95 18.27
C PHE A 31 4.34 3.19 19.47
N GLY A 32 5.58 2.69 19.40
CA GLY A 32 6.57 2.91 20.44
C GLY A 32 6.92 4.40 20.61
N GLY A 33 7.12 5.11 19.51
CA GLY A 33 7.32 6.56 19.51
C GLY A 33 6.11 7.31 20.08
N GLY A 34 4.88 6.89 19.73
CA GLY A 34 3.66 7.46 20.29
C GLY A 34 3.55 7.28 21.79
N ILE A 35 3.87 6.08 22.30
CA ILE A 35 3.89 5.79 23.74
C ILE A 35 4.97 6.61 24.44
N ALA A 36 6.19 6.63 23.92
CA ALA A 36 7.29 7.40 24.50
C ALA A 36 6.97 8.90 24.56
N LEU A 37 6.36 9.42 23.52
CA LEU A 37 5.96 10.83 23.45
C LEU A 37 4.80 11.12 24.43
N ALA A 38 3.86 10.20 24.60
CA ALA A 38 2.79 10.33 25.58
C ALA A 38 3.34 10.37 27.02
N ILE A 39 4.29 9.50 27.36
CA ILE A 39 4.95 9.49 28.66
C ILE A 39 5.73 10.80 28.87
N ALA A 40 6.48 11.23 27.89
CA ALA A 40 7.22 12.52 27.95
C ALA A 40 6.27 13.71 28.17
N SER A 41 5.10 13.70 27.55
CA SER A 41 4.08 14.75 27.72
C SER A 41 3.53 14.86 29.15
N ILE A 42 3.53 13.74 29.89
CA ILE A 42 3.05 13.70 31.29
C ILE A 42 4.15 14.19 32.24
N ILE A 43 5.41 13.81 31.98
CA ILE A 43 6.54 14.07 32.88
C ILE A 43 7.12 15.47 32.66
N ALA A 44 7.14 15.97 31.43
CA ALA A 44 7.75 17.25 31.12
C ALA A 44 6.90 18.43 31.62
N PRO A 45 7.48 19.43 32.30
CA PRO A 45 6.79 20.65 32.68
C PRO A 45 6.61 21.54 31.45
N THR A 46 5.57 21.27 30.66
CA THR A 46 5.26 22.03 29.44
C THR A 46 4.08 22.95 29.61
N GLU A 47 4.12 24.10 28.92
CA GLU A 47 2.99 25.02 28.87
C GLU A 47 1.79 24.39 28.16
N PRO A 48 0.55 24.89 28.35
CA PRO A 48 -0.66 24.34 27.75
C PRO A 48 -0.59 24.17 26.23
N ALA A 49 0.01 25.14 25.53
CA ALA A 49 0.20 25.08 24.09
C ALA A 49 1.13 23.93 23.67
N GLY A 50 2.22 23.71 24.40
CA GLY A 50 3.15 22.61 24.16
C GLY A 50 2.50 21.24 24.40
N ARG A 51 1.69 21.11 25.47
CA ARG A 51 0.94 19.87 25.74
C ARG A 51 -0.07 19.55 24.63
N PHE A 52 -0.74 20.57 24.09
CA PHE A 52 -1.66 20.37 22.97
C PHE A 52 -0.94 19.84 21.72
N LEU A 53 0.21 20.41 21.37
CA LEU A 53 1.02 19.95 20.24
C LEU A 53 1.55 18.52 20.44
N LEU A 54 1.99 18.18 21.65
CA LEU A 54 2.41 16.82 21.98
C LEU A 54 1.27 15.83 21.87
N ALA A 55 0.08 16.17 22.38
CA ALA A 55 -1.10 15.33 22.27
C ALA A 55 -1.50 15.09 20.79
N LEU A 56 -1.45 16.13 19.97
CA LEU A 56 -1.71 16.02 18.52
C LEU A 56 -0.69 15.10 17.83
N ALA A 57 0.60 15.20 18.19
CA ALA A 57 1.65 14.34 17.65
C ALA A 57 1.45 12.87 18.07
N VAL A 58 1.07 12.62 19.33
CA VAL A 58 0.75 11.26 19.83
C VAL A 58 -0.41 10.67 19.03
N ILE A 59 -1.52 11.41 18.91
CA ILE A 59 -2.68 10.98 18.13
C ILE A 59 -2.28 10.69 16.68
N GLY A 60 -1.49 11.57 16.06
CA GLY A 60 -1.00 11.41 14.71
C GLY A 60 -0.21 10.10 14.52
N LEU A 61 0.71 9.78 15.45
CA LEU A 61 1.50 8.54 15.40
C LEU A 61 0.61 7.30 15.54
N PHE A 62 -0.36 7.29 16.44
CA PHE A 62 -1.28 6.16 16.60
C PHE A 62 -2.19 6.00 15.38
N VAL A 63 -2.72 7.09 14.83
CA VAL A 63 -3.53 7.06 13.60
C VAL A 63 -2.71 6.52 12.44
N MET A 64 -1.50 7.02 12.22
CA MET A 64 -0.62 6.56 11.14
C MET A 64 -0.23 5.09 11.31
N GLY A 65 0.10 4.66 12.53
CA GLY A 65 0.38 3.26 12.84
C GLY A 65 -0.83 2.35 12.58
N GLY A 66 -2.01 2.77 13.00
CA GLY A 66 -3.26 2.05 12.76
C GLY A 66 -3.62 1.95 11.27
N LEU A 67 -3.44 3.03 10.50
CA LEU A 67 -3.63 3.03 9.06
C LEU A 67 -2.63 2.10 8.35
N ALA A 68 -1.36 2.12 8.78
CA ALA A 68 -0.33 1.23 8.24
C ALA A 68 -0.68 -0.25 8.49
N LEU A 69 -1.21 -0.59 9.67
CA LEU A 69 -1.70 -1.95 9.97
C LEU A 69 -2.90 -2.33 9.10
N ARG A 70 -3.89 -1.45 8.99
CA ARG A 70 -5.13 -1.73 8.26
C ARG A 70 -4.91 -1.94 6.76
N GLN A 71 -3.86 -1.34 6.19
CA GLN A 71 -3.54 -1.44 4.76
C GLN A 71 -2.60 -2.60 4.43
N ARG A 72 -2.45 -3.58 5.31
CA ARG A 72 -1.62 -4.76 5.06
C ARG A 72 -2.46 -5.95 4.61
N PRO A 73 -1.99 -6.71 3.59
CA PRO A 73 -0.89 -6.40 2.68
C PRO A 73 -1.28 -5.31 1.66
N ARG A 74 -0.33 -4.46 1.26
CA ARG A 74 -0.58 -3.38 0.28
C ARG A 74 -0.77 -3.93 -1.13
N LEU A 75 0.04 -4.90 -1.50
CA LEU A 75 0.01 -5.59 -2.77
C LEU A 75 0.22 -7.08 -2.53
N ALA A 76 -0.54 -7.93 -3.20
CA ALA A 76 -0.37 -9.38 -3.16
C ALA A 76 -0.62 -9.99 -4.53
N VAL A 77 0.10 -11.06 -4.84
CA VAL A 77 -0.20 -11.94 -5.97
C VAL A 77 -1.09 -13.06 -5.44
N ILE A 78 -2.23 -13.24 -6.08
CA ILE A 78 -3.19 -14.28 -5.77
C ILE A 78 -3.18 -15.29 -6.91
N ASP A 79 -3.12 -16.56 -6.56
CA ASP A 79 -3.29 -17.68 -7.49
C ASP A 79 -4.62 -18.38 -7.19
N ASN A 80 -5.57 -18.28 -8.13
CA ASN A 80 -6.85 -18.96 -8.08
C ASN A 80 -6.87 -20.03 -9.16
N ALA A 81 -6.51 -21.27 -8.81
CA ALA A 81 -6.59 -22.42 -9.71
C ALA A 81 -5.86 -22.17 -11.05
N GLY A 82 -4.70 -21.52 -11.03
CA GLY A 82 -3.91 -21.21 -12.23
C GLY A 82 -4.21 -19.83 -12.84
N THR A 83 -5.23 -19.12 -12.38
CA THR A 83 -5.47 -17.73 -12.79
C THR A 83 -4.81 -16.78 -11.82
N LYS A 84 -3.73 -16.14 -12.26
CA LYS A 84 -2.98 -15.18 -11.45
C LYS A 84 -3.58 -13.79 -11.52
N SER A 85 -3.71 -13.16 -10.38
CA SER A 85 -4.26 -11.81 -10.22
C SER A 85 -3.47 -11.02 -9.17
N ILE A 86 -3.55 -9.70 -9.22
CA ILE A 86 -3.02 -8.83 -8.17
C ILE A 86 -4.16 -8.34 -7.27
N ALA A 87 -3.93 -8.42 -5.96
CA ALA A 87 -4.80 -7.78 -4.99
C ALA A 87 -4.11 -6.58 -4.37
N VAL A 88 -4.84 -5.48 -4.29
CA VAL A 88 -4.39 -4.22 -3.70
C VAL A 88 -5.31 -3.87 -2.55
N GLN A 89 -4.74 -3.73 -1.35
CA GLN A 89 -5.48 -3.29 -0.17
C GLN A 89 -5.55 -1.77 -0.15
N ARG A 90 -6.77 -1.24 -0.18
CA ARG A 90 -7.06 0.17 0.07
C ARG A 90 -7.71 0.34 1.45
N LEU A 91 -7.90 1.59 1.88
CA LEU A 91 -8.46 1.92 3.20
C LEU A 91 -9.83 1.26 3.48
N ARG A 92 -10.67 1.14 2.46
CA ARG A 92 -12.05 0.65 2.57
C ARG A 92 -12.25 -0.76 2.07
N ALA A 93 -11.49 -1.18 1.05
CA ALA A 93 -11.70 -2.46 0.39
C ALA A 93 -10.41 -3.04 -0.19
N ARG A 94 -10.40 -4.35 -0.35
CA ARG A 94 -9.41 -5.08 -1.14
C ARG A 94 -9.94 -5.20 -2.57
N HIS A 95 -9.15 -4.74 -3.54
CA HIS A 95 -9.48 -4.83 -4.96
C HIS A 95 -8.58 -5.86 -5.61
N THR A 96 -9.17 -6.74 -6.38
CA THR A 96 -8.42 -7.76 -7.15
C THR A 96 -8.51 -7.41 -8.63
N PHE A 97 -7.38 -7.44 -9.32
CA PHE A 97 -7.27 -7.14 -10.74
C PHE A 97 -6.67 -8.34 -11.45
N THR A 98 -7.35 -8.80 -12.49
CA THR A 98 -6.86 -9.87 -13.34
C THR A 98 -5.79 -9.39 -14.29
N ARG A 99 -5.09 -10.34 -14.93
CA ARG A 99 -4.04 -10.01 -15.90
C ARG A 99 -4.54 -9.15 -17.06
N GLU A 100 -5.79 -9.37 -17.51
CA GLU A 100 -6.41 -8.65 -18.62
C GLU A 100 -6.71 -7.19 -18.31
N GLN A 101 -6.86 -6.86 -17.02
CA GLN A 101 -7.11 -5.49 -16.53
C GLN A 101 -5.81 -4.71 -16.35
N ILE A 102 -4.65 -5.38 -16.37
CA ILE A 102 -3.34 -4.73 -16.25
C ILE A 102 -2.89 -4.33 -17.66
N ASP A 103 -2.90 -3.04 -17.96
CA ASP A 103 -2.43 -2.53 -19.25
C ASP A 103 -0.91 -2.37 -19.28
N ARG A 104 -0.33 -1.87 -18.18
CA ARG A 104 1.12 -1.65 -18.12
C ARG A 104 1.63 -1.75 -16.68
N VAL A 105 2.85 -2.29 -16.54
CA VAL A 105 3.62 -2.28 -15.29
C VAL A 105 5.02 -1.75 -15.62
N ARG A 106 5.44 -0.70 -14.91
CA ARG A 106 6.73 -0.05 -15.19
C ARG A 106 7.38 0.52 -13.93
N LEU A 107 8.70 0.68 -13.99
CA LEU A 107 9.47 1.41 -12.99
C LEU A 107 9.69 2.84 -13.47
N VAL A 108 9.21 3.79 -12.68
CA VAL A 108 9.40 5.22 -12.94
C VAL A 108 10.22 5.82 -11.82
N ARG A 109 11.20 6.66 -12.17
CA ARG A 109 12.05 7.34 -11.20
C ARG A 109 11.56 8.76 -10.96
N TYR A 110 10.96 8.98 -9.79
CA TYR A 110 10.48 10.29 -9.36
C TYR A 110 11.57 11.10 -8.65
N PRO A 111 11.74 12.37 -8.98
CA PRO A 111 12.62 13.25 -8.23
C PRO A 111 12.02 13.55 -6.85
N ARG A 112 12.72 13.18 -5.79
CA ARG A 112 12.35 13.52 -4.40
C ARG A 112 13.58 14.02 -3.64
N LEU A 113 13.51 15.24 -3.12
CA LEU A 113 14.57 15.86 -2.30
C LEU A 113 15.99 15.70 -2.90
N GLY A 114 16.13 15.98 -4.20
CA GLY A 114 17.42 15.90 -4.89
C GLY A 114 17.87 14.47 -5.28
N ARG A 115 17.06 13.44 -4.99
CA ARG A 115 17.33 12.05 -5.38
C ARG A 115 16.23 11.51 -6.29
N ARG A 116 16.58 10.61 -7.18
CA ARG A 116 15.62 9.87 -8.01
C ARG A 116 15.25 8.57 -7.31
N VAL A 117 14.00 8.47 -6.88
CA VAL A 117 13.47 7.31 -6.16
C VAL A 117 12.67 6.46 -7.13
N PRO A 118 13.02 5.15 -7.28
CA PRO A 118 12.23 4.24 -8.10
C PRO A 118 10.86 3.98 -7.45
N MET A 119 9.81 3.97 -8.26
CA MET A 119 8.46 3.62 -7.87
C MET A 119 7.87 2.69 -8.91
N LEU A 120 7.10 1.71 -8.46
CA LEU A 120 6.36 0.80 -9.31
C LEU A 120 5.02 1.45 -9.68
N GLU A 121 4.80 1.63 -10.97
CA GLU A 121 3.51 2.07 -11.52
C GLU A 121 2.82 0.88 -12.17
N ILE A 122 1.53 0.74 -11.87
CA ILE A 122 0.65 -0.26 -12.48
C ILE A 122 -0.55 0.48 -13.05
N ASP A 123 -0.69 0.46 -14.36
CA ASP A 123 -1.85 1.01 -15.06
C ASP A 123 -2.91 -0.09 -15.17
N ILE A 124 -4.07 0.17 -14.59
CA ILE A 124 -5.23 -0.71 -14.61
C ILE A 124 -6.30 -0.09 -15.49
N VAL A 125 -6.83 -0.88 -16.42
CA VAL A 125 -7.96 -0.48 -17.27
C VAL A 125 -9.15 -1.39 -16.95
N ASP A 126 -10.22 -0.77 -16.52
CA ASP A 126 -11.50 -1.45 -16.36
C ASP A 126 -12.28 -1.34 -17.68
N ARG A 127 -12.17 -2.38 -18.49
CA ARG A 127 -12.73 -2.41 -19.86
C ARG A 127 -14.25 -2.14 -19.95
N PRO A 128 -15.10 -2.60 -18.99
CA PRO A 128 -16.52 -2.30 -19.04
C PRO A 128 -16.85 -0.82 -18.86
N THR A 129 -16.07 -0.09 -18.06
CA THR A 129 -16.31 1.32 -17.74
C THR A 129 -15.32 2.27 -18.40
N ASP A 130 -14.33 1.74 -19.14
CA ASP A 130 -13.20 2.49 -19.74
C ASP A 130 -12.52 3.42 -18.73
N THR A 131 -12.48 2.97 -17.48
CA THR A 131 -11.89 3.75 -16.39
C THR A 131 -10.43 3.32 -16.18
N GLU A 132 -9.52 4.24 -16.40
CA GLU A 132 -8.11 4.04 -16.10
C GLU A 132 -7.81 4.36 -14.64
N LYS A 133 -7.07 3.49 -13.96
CA LYS A 133 -6.60 3.68 -12.59
C LYS A 133 -5.10 3.48 -12.54
N LEU A 134 -4.37 4.50 -12.13
CA LEU A 134 -2.94 4.42 -11.88
C LEU A 134 -2.69 4.07 -10.41
N LEU A 135 -1.94 3.00 -10.19
CA LEU A 135 -1.46 2.58 -8.89
C LEU A 135 0.04 2.85 -8.81
N ILE A 136 0.48 3.53 -7.76
CA ILE A 136 1.88 3.86 -7.54
C ILE A 136 2.31 3.31 -6.19
N PHE A 137 3.39 2.51 -6.19
CA PHE A 137 3.95 1.90 -4.99
C PHE A 137 5.42 2.28 -4.83
N GLY A 138 5.76 2.74 -3.65
CA GLY A 138 7.13 3.00 -3.25
C GLY A 138 7.69 1.89 -2.37
N ARG A 139 9.00 1.96 -2.08
CA ARG A 139 9.68 1.02 -1.20
C ARG A 139 9.01 0.87 0.17
N TRP A 140 8.47 1.97 0.71
CA TRP A 140 7.81 1.96 2.02
C TRP A 140 6.46 1.24 2.02
N ASP A 141 5.76 1.27 0.88
CA ASP A 141 4.49 0.57 0.71
C ASP A 141 4.71 -0.93 0.57
N LEU A 142 5.76 -1.31 -0.15
CA LEU A 142 6.07 -2.68 -0.52
C LEU A 142 6.92 -3.42 0.53
N GLY A 143 7.70 -2.68 1.33
CA GLY A 143 8.65 -3.27 2.27
C GLY A 143 9.93 -3.83 1.63
N THR A 144 10.02 -3.77 0.30
CA THR A 144 11.17 -4.15 -0.51
C THR A 144 11.39 -3.15 -1.65
N THR A 145 12.37 -3.39 -2.51
CA THR A 145 12.61 -2.50 -3.64
C THR A 145 11.53 -2.71 -4.71
N PRO A 146 11.07 -1.66 -5.39
CA PRO A 146 10.11 -1.80 -6.49
C PRO A 146 10.61 -2.68 -7.64
N GLU A 147 11.93 -2.76 -7.83
CA GLU A 147 12.58 -3.64 -8.80
C GLU A 147 12.30 -5.12 -8.49
N ASP A 148 12.52 -5.55 -7.24
CA ASP A 148 12.27 -6.92 -6.80
C ASP A 148 10.81 -7.33 -7.02
N VAL A 149 9.89 -6.40 -6.78
CA VAL A 149 8.45 -6.64 -6.99
C VAL A 149 8.14 -6.79 -8.47
N LEU A 150 8.73 -5.95 -9.34
CA LEU A 150 8.55 -6.06 -10.79
C LEU A 150 9.04 -7.41 -11.30
N ASP A 151 10.20 -7.88 -10.82
CA ASP A 151 10.77 -9.18 -11.20
C ASP A 151 9.82 -10.33 -10.83
N VAL A 152 9.27 -10.31 -9.60
CA VAL A 152 8.29 -11.30 -9.16
C VAL A 152 7.01 -11.25 -10.00
N LEU A 153 6.47 -10.06 -10.28
CA LEU A 153 5.29 -9.91 -11.14
C LEU A 153 5.54 -10.44 -12.54
N THR A 154 6.76 -10.25 -13.07
CA THR A 154 7.19 -10.77 -14.38
C THR A 154 7.22 -12.30 -14.39
N VAL A 155 7.82 -12.92 -13.36
CA VAL A 155 7.87 -14.38 -13.21
C VAL A 155 6.44 -14.96 -13.11
N HIS A 156 5.53 -14.26 -12.48
CA HIS A 156 4.12 -14.67 -12.39
C HIS A 156 3.31 -14.37 -13.66
N GLY A 157 3.90 -13.78 -14.71
CA GLY A 157 3.22 -13.48 -15.97
C GLY A 157 2.18 -12.35 -15.88
N LEU A 158 2.29 -11.49 -14.84
CA LEU A 158 1.37 -10.38 -14.58
C LEU A 158 1.80 -9.08 -15.31
N VAL A 159 3.04 -9.03 -15.81
CA VAL A 159 3.54 -7.89 -16.57
C VAL A 159 3.18 -8.07 -18.06
N PRO A 160 2.46 -7.12 -18.68
CA PRO A 160 2.21 -7.15 -20.12
C PRO A 160 3.51 -7.01 -20.91
N PRO A 161 3.60 -7.59 -22.11
CA PRO A 161 4.69 -7.26 -23.03
C PRO A 161 4.62 -5.77 -23.40
N GLU A 162 5.77 -5.12 -23.43
CA GLU A 162 5.85 -3.74 -23.92
C GLU A 162 5.34 -3.68 -25.37
N LYS A 163 4.40 -2.77 -25.61
CA LYS A 163 3.88 -2.48 -26.95
C LYS A 163 4.79 -1.50 -27.65
#